data_34ed05cdff879e2e441932e694a25e68
#
_entry.id   34ed05cdff879e2e441932e694a25e68
#
_cell.length_a   1.000
_cell.length_b   1.000
_cell.length_c   1.000
_cell.angle_alpha   90.00
_cell.angle_beta   90.00
_cell.angle_gamma   90.00
#
_symmetry.space_group_name_H-M   'P 1'
#
loop_
_entity.id
_entity.type
_entity.pdbx_description
1 polymer ?
#
loop_
_entity_poly.entity_id
_entity_poly.type
_entity_poly.pdbx_seq_one_letter_code
_entity_poly.pdbx_strand_id
1 'polypeptide(L)'
;MDQWWKNAVGYQIYPRSFKDSNGDGIGDLQGIIEKLPYLKELGVDFLWLNPIYTSPNVDNGYDIADYQGIQPEFGTMEDFQELLDQAHQLGLKIILDLVVNHTSDQHPWFVEAKKSLDNPYREYYLWADATPDRMPNEWQSFFGGSTWTYDEGTKQAYFHVFAKEQPDLNWKNPKVREEIYAMIRWWLDLGIDGFRLDAISHIQKEPWDFKITTNPWAPFMNVKGIEDYMLDLKAIFAEYDIMTVGEASGVSSKKAVEWTNDAGYLNMIFELEHNVREGKPGEERLNILGYKKVMARWQKHLGTEGWNALYVENHDNPRINSILGNETSHSAKAIGTIALL
;
A
#
# COMPACT_ATOMS: atom_id res chain seq x y z
N MET A 1 15.59 10.66 -19.04
CA MET A 1 14.16 10.97 -19.18
C MET A 1 13.81 11.96 -18.08
N ASP A 2 12.97 12.92 -18.36
CA ASP A 2 12.54 13.88 -17.34
C ASP A 2 11.67 13.12 -16.32
N GLN A 3 12.07 13.13 -15.06
CA GLN A 3 11.36 12.41 -14.00
C GLN A 3 10.12 13.22 -13.61
N TRP A 4 9.06 13.09 -14.40
CA TRP A 4 7.82 13.89 -14.32
C TRP A 4 7.25 13.97 -12.90
N TRP A 5 7.39 12.90 -12.12
CA TRP A 5 6.86 12.76 -10.77
C TRP A 5 7.57 13.66 -9.74
N LYS A 6 8.78 14.17 -10.03
CA LYS A 6 9.51 15.06 -9.10
C LYS A 6 8.83 16.41 -8.89
N ASN A 7 8.10 16.88 -9.89
CA ASN A 7 7.37 18.16 -9.82
C ASN A 7 5.87 17.96 -9.77
N ALA A 8 5.40 16.72 -9.64
CA ALA A 8 3.98 16.38 -9.70
C ALA A 8 3.30 16.50 -8.35
N VAL A 9 2.06 16.96 -8.38
CA VAL A 9 1.14 16.97 -7.23
C VAL A 9 0.13 15.85 -7.41
N GLY A 10 0.09 14.91 -6.46
CA GLY A 10 -0.86 13.81 -6.45
C GLY A 10 -2.08 14.08 -5.60
N TYR A 11 -3.22 13.54 -6.01
CA TYR A 11 -4.45 13.53 -5.24
C TYR A 11 -4.91 12.08 -5.01
N GLN A 12 -5.04 11.69 -3.74
CA GLN A 12 -5.57 10.38 -3.39
C GLN A 12 -7.08 10.37 -3.49
N ILE A 13 -7.63 9.38 -4.17
CA ILE A 13 -9.06 9.12 -4.27
C ILE A 13 -9.38 7.81 -3.57
N TYR A 14 -10.26 7.89 -2.57
CA TYR A 14 -10.92 6.74 -1.97
C TYR A 14 -12.26 6.55 -2.71
N PRO A 15 -12.36 5.63 -3.68
CA PRO A 15 -13.49 5.57 -4.63
C PRO A 15 -14.84 5.56 -3.94
N ARG A 16 -14.99 4.69 -2.94
CA ARG A 16 -16.23 4.47 -2.19
C ARG A 16 -16.88 5.75 -1.63
N SER A 17 -16.10 6.76 -1.29
CA SER A 17 -16.59 8.00 -0.65
C SER A 17 -16.34 9.26 -1.46
N PHE A 18 -15.83 9.16 -2.70
CA PHE A 18 -15.43 10.33 -3.45
C PHE A 18 -16.61 10.98 -4.20
N LYS A 19 -17.29 10.22 -5.07
CA LYS A 19 -18.46 10.70 -5.82
C LYS A 19 -19.32 9.53 -6.27
N ASP A 20 -20.53 9.52 -5.82
CA ASP A 20 -21.59 8.63 -6.25
C ASP A 20 -22.26 9.20 -7.51
N SER A 21 -22.23 8.45 -8.62
CA SER A 21 -22.80 8.87 -9.90
C SER A 21 -24.23 8.36 -10.09
N ASN A 22 -24.58 7.25 -9.45
CA ASN A 22 -25.84 6.53 -9.68
C ASN A 22 -26.87 6.72 -8.56
N GLY A 23 -26.48 7.29 -7.41
CA GLY A 23 -27.36 7.61 -6.28
C GLY A 23 -27.58 6.46 -5.30
N ASP A 24 -26.71 5.44 -5.30
CA ASP A 24 -26.82 4.28 -4.39
C ASP A 24 -26.13 4.50 -3.02
N GLY A 25 -25.45 5.61 -2.85
CA GLY A 25 -24.72 5.97 -1.63
C GLY A 25 -23.26 5.54 -1.63
N ILE A 26 -22.76 4.93 -2.72
CA ILE A 26 -21.39 4.47 -2.89
C ILE A 26 -20.76 5.22 -4.05
N GLY A 27 -19.56 5.76 -3.84
CA GLY A 27 -18.78 6.38 -4.91
C GLY A 27 -18.26 5.34 -5.90
N ASP A 28 -18.13 5.73 -7.16
CA ASP A 28 -17.83 4.83 -8.26
C ASP A 28 -16.89 5.46 -9.31
N LEU A 29 -16.45 4.66 -10.30
CA LEU A 29 -15.52 5.11 -11.35
C LEU A 29 -16.15 6.17 -12.23
N GLN A 30 -17.43 6.09 -12.54
CA GLN A 30 -18.15 7.10 -13.29
C GLN A 30 -18.22 8.43 -12.54
N GLY A 31 -18.38 8.39 -11.20
CA GLY A 31 -18.30 9.58 -10.36
C GLY A 31 -16.90 10.21 -10.36
N ILE A 32 -15.84 9.41 -10.44
CA ILE A 32 -14.47 9.93 -10.61
C ILE A 32 -14.33 10.61 -11.98
N ILE A 33 -14.83 9.98 -13.05
CA ILE A 33 -14.84 10.56 -14.41
C ILE A 33 -15.54 11.93 -14.43
N GLU A 34 -16.71 12.04 -13.82
CA GLU A 34 -17.43 13.33 -13.70
C GLU A 34 -16.60 14.42 -13.01
N LYS A 35 -15.65 14.03 -12.14
CA LYS A 35 -14.82 14.96 -11.36
C LYS A 35 -13.44 15.24 -11.96
N LEU A 36 -13.05 14.58 -13.04
CA LEU A 36 -11.76 14.82 -13.70
C LEU A 36 -11.52 16.31 -14.06
N PRO A 37 -12.51 17.05 -14.63
CA PRO A 37 -12.33 18.47 -14.90
C PRO A 37 -12.04 19.30 -13.65
N TYR A 38 -12.74 19.02 -12.55
CA TYR A 38 -12.48 19.66 -11.24
C TYR A 38 -11.07 19.36 -10.73
N LEU A 39 -10.62 18.11 -10.81
CA LEU A 39 -9.29 17.71 -10.38
C LEU A 39 -8.21 18.38 -11.21
N LYS A 40 -8.42 18.51 -12.52
CA LYS A 40 -7.52 19.26 -13.40
C LYS A 40 -7.47 20.74 -13.07
N GLU A 41 -8.61 21.37 -12.81
CA GLU A 41 -8.69 22.79 -12.40
C GLU A 41 -8.01 23.00 -11.03
N LEU A 42 -8.09 22.01 -10.12
CA LEU A 42 -7.40 22.04 -8.82
C LEU A 42 -5.88 22.08 -8.99
N GLY A 43 -5.35 21.65 -10.13
CA GLY A 43 -3.93 21.72 -10.46
C GLY A 43 -3.14 20.48 -10.02
N VAL A 44 -3.80 19.32 -9.88
CA VAL A 44 -3.11 18.07 -9.64
C VAL A 44 -2.62 17.45 -10.96
N ASP A 45 -1.59 16.64 -10.88
CA ASP A 45 -0.94 16.02 -12.04
C ASP A 45 -1.26 14.53 -12.15
N PHE A 46 -1.50 13.87 -11.01
CA PHE A 46 -1.89 12.47 -11.01
C PHE A 46 -2.89 12.13 -9.91
N LEU A 47 -3.61 11.04 -10.13
CA LEU A 47 -4.58 10.49 -9.18
C LEU A 47 -4.04 9.15 -8.67
N TRP A 48 -3.99 8.99 -7.36
CA TRP A 48 -3.80 7.71 -6.72
C TRP A 48 -5.17 7.16 -6.31
N LEU A 49 -5.58 6.07 -6.94
CA LEU A 49 -6.81 5.38 -6.59
C LEU A 49 -6.51 4.32 -5.51
N ASN A 50 -7.20 4.37 -4.38
CA ASN A 50 -7.25 3.26 -3.44
C ASN A 50 -7.80 2.01 -4.16
N PRO A 51 -7.62 0.79 -3.60
CA PRO A 51 -7.92 -0.44 -4.33
C PRO A 51 -9.31 -0.44 -4.96
N ILE A 52 -9.34 -0.64 -6.27
CA ILE A 52 -10.56 -0.77 -7.09
C ILE A 52 -10.87 -2.23 -7.43
N TYR A 53 -10.04 -3.14 -6.97
CA TYR A 53 -10.09 -4.57 -7.28
C TYR A 53 -11.26 -5.27 -6.57
N THR A 54 -11.65 -6.44 -7.08
CA THR A 54 -12.66 -7.27 -6.42
C THR A 54 -12.21 -7.66 -5.02
N SER A 55 -13.01 -7.32 -4.02
CA SER A 55 -12.71 -7.53 -2.61
C SER A 55 -13.97 -7.82 -1.80
N PRO A 56 -13.92 -8.70 -0.79
CA PRO A 56 -14.98 -8.82 0.21
C PRO A 56 -15.10 -7.59 1.15
N ASN A 57 -14.18 -6.63 1.07
CA ASN A 57 -14.17 -5.39 1.85
C ASN A 57 -14.02 -5.59 3.37
N VAL A 58 -13.30 -6.61 3.81
CA VAL A 58 -12.95 -6.79 5.23
C VAL A 58 -12.02 -5.67 5.67
N ASP A 59 -11.10 -5.27 4.79
CA ASP A 59 -10.15 -4.17 4.98
C ASP A 59 -10.30 -3.12 3.86
N ASN A 60 -11.55 -2.73 3.56
CA ASN A 60 -11.88 -1.64 2.65
C ASN A 60 -11.18 -1.70 1.27
N GLY A 61 -11.08 -2.90 0.70
CA GLY A 61 -10.50 -3.16 -0.62
C GLY A 61 -9.06 -3.68 -0.57
N TYR A 62 -8.36 -3.58 0.56
CA TYR A 62 -7.00 -4.12 0.69
C TYR A 62 -6.94 -5.64 0.86
N ASP A 63 -8.07 -6.32 1.07
CA ASP A 63 -8.25 -7.77 1.03
C ASP A 63 -8.69 -8.19 -0.39
N ILE A 64 -7.72 -8.31 -1.31
CA ILE A 64 -8.00 -8.51 -2.74
C ILE A 64 -8.33 -9.98 -3.03
N ALA A 65 -9.50 -10.22 -3.63
CA ALA A 65 -9.94 -11.53 -4.08
C ALA A 65 -9.65 -11.79 -5.57
N ASP A 66 -9.57 -10.74 -6.39
CA ASP A 66 -9.19 -10.81 -7.81
C ASP A 66 -8.44 -9.52 -8.19
N TYR A 67 -7.17 -9.67 -8.54
CA TYR A 67 -6.30 -8.55 -8.92
C TYR A 67 -6.62 -7.93 -10.28
N GLN A 68 -7.35 -8.62 -11.14
CA GLN A 68 -7.67 -8.19 -12.50
C GLN A 68 -9.17 -7.90 -12.69
N GLY A 69 -9.96 -8.06 -11.62
CA GLY A 69 -11.38 -7.70 -11.58
C GLY A 69 -11.59 -6.33 -10.95
N ILE A 70 -12.56 -5.58 -11.43
CA ILE A 70 -13.04 -4.36 -10.77
C ILE A 70 -14.11 -4.73 -9.73
N GLN A 71 -14.08 -4.08 -8.58
CA GLN A 71 -15.12 -4.22 -7.57
C GLN A 71 -16.49 -3.82 -8.17
N PRO A 72 -17.49 -4.70 -8.17
CA PRO A 72 -18.77 -4.43 -8.85
C PRO A 72 -19.50 -3.16 -8.39
N GLU A 73 -19.30 -2.76 -7.12
CA GLU A 73 -19.86 -1.52 -6.58
C GLU A 73 -19.22 -0.27 -7.22
N PHE A 74 -18.01 -0.38 -7.78
CA PHE A 74 -17.29 0.74 -8.39
C PHE A 74 -17.49 0.82 -9.90
N GLY A 75 -17.93 -0.25 -10.55
CA GLY A 75 -18.14 -0.32 -11.99
C GLY A 75 -17.51 -1.55 -12.64
N THR A 76 -17.13 -1.39 -13.89
CA THR A 76 -16.57 -2.45 -14.75
C THR A 76 -15.15 -2.12 -15.21
N MET A 77 -14.53 -3.05 -15.92
CA MET A 77 -13.24 -2.81 -16.57
C MET A 77 -13.34 -1.78 -17.69
N GLU A 78 -14.48 -1.74 -18.37
CA GLU A 78 -14.78 -0.72 -19.38
C GLU A 78 -14.86 0.67 -18.76
N ASP A 79 -15.49 0.82 -17.59
CA ASP A 79 -15.53 2.09 -16.85
C ASP A 79 -14.11 2.52 -16.41
N PHE A 80 -13.27 1.56 -16.00
CA PHE A 80 -11.87 1.87 -15.67
C PHE A 80 -11.08 2.34 -16.90
N GLN A 81 -11.24 1.68 -18.04
CA GLN A 81 -10.56 2.07 -19.28
C GLN A 81 -11.03 3.47 -19.71
N GLU A 82 -12.33 3.76 -19.59
CA GLU A 82 -12.87 5.10 -19.86
C GLU A 82 -12.27 6.15 -18.94
N LEU A 83 -12.15 5.84 -17.63
CA LEU A 83 -11.50 6.72 -16.67
C LEU A 83 -10.06 7.02 -17.06
N LEU A 84 -9.29 6.00 -17.41
CA LEU A 84 -7.90 6.12 -17.80
C LEU A 84 -7.73 6.98 -19.05
N ASP A 85 -8.52 6.70 -20.08
CA ASP A 85 -8.49 7.43 -21.35
C ASP A 85 -8.85 8.91 -21.15
N GLN A 86 -9.91 9.22 -20.38
CA GLN A 86 -10.33 10.58 -20.12
C GLN A 86 -9.34 11.35 -19.24
N ALA A 87 -8.74 10.68 -18.23
CA ALA A 87 -7.69 11.26 -17.41
C ALA A 87 -6.49 11.67 -18.27
N HIS A 88 -6.01 10.75 -19.13
CA HIS A 88 -4.91 11.03 -20.04
C HIS A 88 -5.20 12.15 -21.04
N GLN A 89 -6.41 12.23 -21.57
CA GLN A 89 -6.82 13.36 -22.44
C GLN A 89 -6.74 14.71 -21.74
N LEU A 90 -6.96 14.74 -20.43
CA LEU A 90 -6.80 15.95 -19.61
C LEU A 90 -5.35 16.16 -19.13
N GLY A 91 -4.43 15.25 -19.46
CA GLY A 91 -3.05 15.26 -18.98
C GLY A 91 -2.95 14.98 -17.48
N LEU A 92 -3.88 14.18 -16.95
CA LEU A 92 -3.81 13.57 -15.62
C LEU A 92 -3.29 12.16 -15.74
N LYS A 93 -2.43 11.75 -14.82
CA LYS A 93 -1.92 10.39 -14.73
C LYS A 93 -2.68 9.59 -13.68
N ILE A 94 -2.68 8.27 -13.79
CA ILE A 94 -3.35 7.38 -12.82
C ILE A 94 -2.36 6.35 -12.29
N ILE A 95 -2.24 6.27 -10.97
CA ILE A 95 -1.54 5.19 -10.29
C ILE A 95 -2.52 4.38 -9.43
N LEU A 96 -2.27 3.09 -9.33
CA LEU A 96 -3.08 2.16 -8.54
C LEU A 96 -2.33 1.68 -7.30
N ASP A 97 -3.05 1.13 -6.34
CA ASP A 97 -2.47 0.39 -5.23
C ASP A 97 -1.96 -0.99 -5.69
N LEU A 98 -0.75 -1.34 -5.33
CA LEU A 98 -0.17 -2.66 -5.51
C LEU A 98 -0.08 -3.37 -4.17
N VAL A 99 -1.07 -4.20 -3.86
CA VAL A 99 -1.20 -4.92 -2.59
C VAL A 99 -0.72 -6.34 -2.79
N VAL A 100 0.54 -6.60 -2.46
CA VAL A 100 1.19 -7.89 -2.77
C VAL A 100 1.84 -8.57 -1.56
N ASN A 101 1.64 -8.03 -0.35
CA ASN A 101 2.03 -8.74 0.85
C ASN A 101 1.09 -9.91 1.14
N HIS A 102 -0.18 -9.77 0.86
CA HIS A 102 -1.26 -10.71 1.18
C HIS A 102 -2.35 -10.68 0.11
N THR A 103 -3.28 -11.61 0.19
CA THR A 103 -4.54 -11.59 -0.56
C THR A 103 -5.72 -11.66 0.39
N SER A 104 -6.96 -11.55 -0.11
CA SER A 104 -8.12 -12.01 0.62
C SER A 104 -8.07 -13.53 0.86
N ASP A 105 -8.68 -14.00 1.94
CA ASP A 105 -8.96 -15.42 2.16
C ASP A 105 -9.97 -16.00 1.15
N GLN A 106 -10.64 -15.13 0.38
CA GLN A 106 -11.53 -15.50 -0.73
C GLN A 106 -10.81 -15.51 -2.09
N HIS A 107 -9.52 -15.17 -2.14
CA HIS A 107 -8.73 -15.30 -3.36
C HIS A 107 -8.67 -16.78 -3.80
N PRO A 108 -8.85 -17.12 -5.09
CA PRO A 108 -8.82 -18.50 -5.57
C PRO A 108 -7.59 -19.29 -5.12
N TRP A 109 -6.42 -18.67 -5.07
CA TRP A 109 -5.20 -19.33 -4.57
C TRP A 109 -5.33 -19.80 -3.12
N PHE A 110 -5.90 -18.97 -2.24
CA PHE A 110 -6.04 -19.33 -0.83
C PHE A 110 -7.15 -20.36 -0.61
N VAL A 111 -8.27 -20.21 -1.34
CA VAL A 111 -9.36 -21.20 -1.32
C VAL A 111 -8.84 -22.58 -1.73
N GLU A 112 -7.99 -22.65 -2.77
CA GLU A 112 -7.35 -23.90 -3.17
C GLU A 112 -6.31 -24.37 -2.14
N ALA A 113 -5.46 -23.49 -1.64
CA ALA A 113 -4.41 -23.80 -0.66
C ALA A 113 -4.96 -24.45 0.63
N LYS A 114 -6.19 -24.14 1.02
CA LYS A 114 -6.85 -24.73 2.20
C LYS A 114 -7.39 -26.13 1.98
N LYS A 115 -7.51 -26.63 0.75
CA LYS A 115 -8.16 -27.91 0.47
C LYS A 115 -7.34 -29.12 0.94
N SER A 116 -6.01 -29.06 0.79
CA SER A 116 -5.11 -30.15 1.21
C SER A 116 -3.67 -29.68 1.33
N LEU A 117 -2.83 -30.45 2.04
CA LEU A 117 -1.41 -30.17 2.23
C LEU A 117 -0.58 -30.32 0.93
N ASP A 118 -1.04 -31.13 -0.01
CA ASP A 118 -0.41 -31.40 -1.31
C ASP A 118 -0.99 -30.57 -2.47
N ASN A 119 -1.84 -29.61 -2.16
CA ASN A 119 -2.42 -28.72 -3.18
C ASN A 119 -1.33 -27.86 -3.84
N PRO A 120 -1.34 -27.66 -5.18
CA PRO A 120 -0.37 -26.84 -5.88
C PRO A 120 -0.23 -25.40 -5.38
N TYR A 121 -1.29 -24.85 -4.78
CA TYR A 121 -1.32 -23.49 -4.21
C TYR A 121 -0.93 -23.45 -2.74
N ARG A 122 -0.67 -24.61 -2.08
CA ARG A 122 -0.34 -24.65 -0.66
C ARG A 122 0.81 -23.72 -0.32
N GLU A 123 1.89 -23.83 -1.06
CA GLU A 123 3.11 -23.04 -0.88
C GLU A 123 3.01 -21.58 -1.40
N TYR A 124 1.84 -21.16 -1.86
CA TYR A 124 1.62 -19.73 -2.19
C TYR A 124 1.49 -18.88 -0.94
N TYR A 125 1.16 -19.48 0.19
CA TYR A 125 1.00 -18.83 1.48
C TYR A 125 1.94 -19.41 2.52
N LEU A 126 2.05 -18.72 3.64
CA LEU A 126 2.94 -19.10 4.74
C LEU A 126 2.17 -19.94 5.74
N TRP A 127 2.59 -21.21 5.89
CA TRP A 127 1.98 -22.18 6.80
C TRP A 127 3.00 -22.71 7.79
N ALA A 128 2.53 -23.12 8.97
CA ALA A 128 3.34 -23.81 9.95
C ALA A 128 2.51 -24.81 10.78
N ASP A 129 3.18 -25.81 11.32
CA ASP A 129 2.56 -26.76 12.23
C ASP A 129 2.08 -26.07 13.50
N ALA A 130 0.85 -26.34 13.87
CA ALA A 130 0.18 -25.73 15.02
C ALA A 130 -0.86 -26.68 15.62
N THR A 131 -1.36 -26.31 16.80
CA THR A 131 -2.58 -26.87 17.37
C THR A 131 -3.49 -25.71 17.80
N PRO A 132 -4.79 -25.94 18.05
CA PRO A 132 -5.68 -24.87 18.50
C PRO A 132 -5.16 -24.09 19.72
N ASP A 133 -4.43 -24.79 20.60
CA ASP A 133 -3.91 -24.20 21.84
C ASP A 133 -2.45 -23.74 21.75
N ARG A 134 -1.78 -23.96 20.60
CA ARG A 134 -0.35 -23.64 20.43
C ARG A 134 -0.04 -23.20 19.00
N MET A 135 0.16 -21.91 18.83
CA MET A 135 0.63 -21.31 17.58
C MET A 135 2.17 -21.41 17.45
N PRO A 136 2.72 -21.24 16.24
CA PRO A 136 4.17 -21.33 15.98
C PRO A 136 5.01 -20.37 16.83
N ASN A 137 4.48 -19.18 17.09
CA ASN A 137 5.10 -18.16 17.95
C ASN A 137 4.03 -17.19 18.49
N GLU A 138 4.46 -16.18 19.26
CA GLU A 138 3.60 -15.19 19.90
C GLU A 138 3.63 -13.84 19.17
N TRP A 139 3.96 -13.81 17.88
CA TRP A 139 3.97 -12.56 17.12
C TRP A 139 2.56 -11.99 17.01
N GLN A 140 2.50 -10.67 16.99
CA GLN A 140 1.24 -9.93 16.99
C GLN A 140 0.95 -9.24 15.67
N SER A 141 -0.28 -9.36 15.20
CA SER A 141 -0.80 -8.66 14.04
C SER A 141 -0.87 -7.15 14.27
N PHE A 142 -0.77 -6.36 13.22
CA PHE A 142 -1.01 -4.91 13.29
C PHE A 142 -2.43 -4.57 13.76
N PHE A 143 -3.40 -5.42 13.45
CA PHE A 143 -4.79 -5.24 13.88
C PHE A 143 -5.09 -5.87 15.25
N GLY A 144 -4.04 -6.36 15.91
CA GLY A 144 -4.14 -7.00 17.22
C GLY A 144 -4.38 -8.50 17.14
N GLY A 145 -4.07 -9.19 18.25
CA GLY A 145 -4.14 -10.65 18.30
C GLY A 145 -2.94 -11.34 17.64
N SER A 146 -3.05 -12.65 17.45
CA SER A 146 -2.00 -13.48 16.85
C SER A 146 -1.84 -13.17 15.36
N THR A 147 -0.61 -13.31 14.84
CA THR A 147 -0.33 -13.37 13.39
C THR A 147 -0.65 -14.72 12.78
N TRP A 148 -1.21 -15.65 13.53
CA TRP A 148 -1.49 -17.02 13.12
C TRP A 148 -2.94 -17.37 13.32
N THR A 149 -3.54 -18.01 12.32
CA THR A 149 -4.88 -18.58 12.40
C THR A 149 -4.83 -20.06 12.09
N TYR A 150 -5.34 -20.89 13.03
CA TYR A 150 -5.39 -22.32 12.87
C TYR A 150 -6.46 -22.74 11.86
N ASP A 151 -6.08 -23.64 10.95
CA ASP A 151 -6.98 -24.23 9.97
C ASP A 151 -7.33 -25.67 10.36
N GLU A 152 -8.58 -25.89 10.74
CA GLU A 152 -9.08 -27.20 11.16
C GLU A 152 -8.99 -28.26 10.07
N GLY A 153 -9.10 -27.83 8.80
CA GLY A 153 -9.09 -28.72 7.65
C GLY A 153 -7.75 -29.41 7.44
N THR A 154 -6.66 -28.65 7.54
CA THR A 154 -5.30 -29.11 7.27
C THR A 154 -4.45 -29.31 8.52
N LYS A 155 -4.96 -28.94 9.70
CA LYS A 155 -4.26 -29.05 11.01
C LYS A 155 -2.94 -28.26 11.06
N GLN A 156 -2.88 -27.16 10.34
CA GLN A 156 -1.78 -26.18 10.37
C GLN A 156 -2.33 -24.78 10.62
N ALA A 157 -1.48 -23.81 10.92
CA ALA A 157 -1.85 -22.41 10.97
C ALA A 157 -1.25 -21.66 9.77
N TYR A 158 -1.99 -20.72 9.24
CA TYR A 158 -1.48 -19.77 8.24
C TYR A 158 -1.13 -18.44 8.89
N PHE A 159 -0.17 -17.76 8.28
CA PHE A 159 0.36 -16.49 8.75
C PHE A 159 -0.38 -15.31 8.13
N HIS A 160 -0.60 -14.25 8.91
CA HIS A 160 -1.15 -12.98 8.44
C HIS A 160 -0.61 -11.83 9.30
N VAL A 161 -0.12 -10.79 8.65
CA VAL A 161 0.37 -9.58 9.32
C VAL A 161 -0.80 -8.67 9.73
N PHE A 162 -1.87 -8.66 8.94
CA PHE A 162 -3.08 -7.87 9.12
C PHE A 162 -4.25 -8.73 9.64
N ALA A 163 -5.44 -8.58 9.06
CA ALA A 163 -6.58 -9.39 9.46
C ALA A 163 -6.38 -10.88 9.13
N LYS A 164 -7.06 -11.76 9.86
CA LYS A 164 -7.03 -13.21 9.56
C LYS A 164 -7.60 -13.54 8.18
N GLU A 165 -8.41 -12.66 7.63
CA GLU A 165 -8.94 -12.73 6.27
C GLU A 165 -7.93 -12.24 5.20
N GLN A 166 -6.70 -11.85 5.61
CA GLN A 166 -5.63 -11.37 4.73
C GLN A 166 -4.38 -12.27 4.87
N PRO A 167 -4.42 -13.54 4.41
CA PRO A 167 -3.29 -14.45 4.48
C PRO A 167 -2.09 -13.93 3.68
N ASP A 168 -0.91 -13.97 4.29
CA ASP A 168 0.32 -13.47 3.69
C ASP A 168 0.86 -14.40 2.61
N LEU A 169 1.27 -13.81 1.49
CA LEU A 169 1.89 -14.51 0.37
C LEU A 169 3.31 -14.96 0.70
N ASN A 170 3.68 -16.12 0.19
CA ASN A 170 5.02 -16.68 0.32
C ASN A 170 5.95 -16.18 -0.81
N TRP A 171 6.59 -15.05 -0.62
CA TRP A 171 7.51 -14.46 -1.59
C TRP A 171 8.77 -15.31 -1.87
N LYS A 172 9.08 -16.30 -1.03
CA LYS A 172 10.14 -17.27 -1.30
C LYS A 172 9.77 -18.22 -2.44
N ASN A 173 8.47 -18.40 -2.68
CA ASN A 173 7.98 -19.25 -3.78
C ASN A 173 8.11 -18.49 -5.12
N PRO A 174 8.90 -18.98 -6.08
CA PRO A 174 9.06 -18.31 -7.37
C PRO A 174 7.76 -18.22 -8.17
N LYS A 175 6.84 -19.19 -8.02
CA LYS A 175 5.55 -19.15 -8.71
C LYS A 175 4.69 -17.99 -8.26
N VAL A 176 4.70 -17.66 -6.97
CA VAL A 176 4.01 -16.48 -6.44
C VAL A 176 4.56 -15.20 -7.08
N ARG A 177 5.89 -15.10 -7.16
CA ARG A 177 6.53 -13.94 -7.80
C ARG A 177 6.18 -13.85 -9.28
N GLU A 178 6.21 -14.96 -10.02
CA GLU A 178 5.83 -15.01 -11.43
C GLU A 178 4.40 -14.52 -11.68
N GLU A 179 3.44 -14.95 -10.86
CA GLU A 179 2.03 -14.51 -10.92
C GLU A 179 1.90 -13.01 -10.63
N ILE A 180 2.56 -12.53 -9.57
CA ILE A 180 2.57 -11.11 -9.21
C ILE A 180 3.21 -10.27 -10.32
N TYR A 181 4.33 -10.71 -10.89
CA TYR A 181 5.02 -9.98 -11.96
C TYR A 181 4.18 -9.94 -13.25
N ALA A 182 3.47 -11.02 -13.57
CA ALA A 182 2.53 -11.06 -14.70
C ALA A 182 1.36 -10.08 -14.48
N MET A 183 0.79 -10.04 -13.28
CA MET A 183 -0.28 -9.11 -12.91
C MET A 183 0.17 -7.66 -12.99
N ILE A 184 1.37 -7.33 -12.50
CA ILE A 184 1.96 -5.98 -12.59
C ILE A 184 2.07 -5.54 -14.05
N ARG A 185 2.66 -6.38 -14.91
CA ARG A 185 2.78 -6.06 -16.34
C ARG A 185 1.42 -5.89 -17.01
N TRP A 186 0.45 -6.71 -16.65
CA TRP A 186 -0.90 -6.62 -17.21
C TRP A 186 -1.54 -5.25 -16.96
N TRP A 187 -1.42 -4.70 -15.73
CA TRP A 187 -1.90 -3.35 -15.44
C TRP A 187 -1.10 -2.26 -16.15
N LEU A 188 0.22 -2.41 -16.22
CA LEU A 188 1.08 -1.45 -16.93
C LEU A 188 0.83 -1.46 -18.43
N ASP A 189 0.57 -2.63 -19.02
CA ASP A 189 0.21 -2.78 -20.43
C ASP A 189 -1.17 -2.19 -20.75
N LEU A 190 -2.08 -2.10 -19.78
CA LEU A 190 -3.33 -1.34 -19.90
C LEU A 190 -3.10 0.18 -19.94
N GLY A 191 -1.94 0.65 -19.51
CA GLY A 191 -1.53 2.05 -19.62
C GLY A 191 -1.61 2.87 -18.35
N ILE A 192 -1.71 2.26 -17.17
CA ILE A 192 -1.58 3.01 -15.92
C ILE A 192 -0.19 3.62 -15.77
N ASP A 193 -0.07 4.71 -15.04
CA ASP A 193 1.17 5.49 -14.91
C ASP A 193 2.00 5.12 -13.69
N GLY A 194 1.66 4.05 -12.99
CA GLY A 194 2.46 3.55 -11.88
C GLY A 194 1.68 2.95 -10.73
N PHE A 195 2.40 2.73 -9.62
CA PHE A 195 1.85 2.10 -8.44
C PHE A 195 2.24 2.80 -7.14
N ARG A 196 1.31 2.81 -6.21
CA ARG A 196 1.60 2.91 -4.78
C ARG A 196 1.70 1.48 -4.23
N LEU A 197 2.87 1.12 -3.70
CA LEU A 197 3.13 -0.22 -3.18
C LEU A 197 2.71 -0.28 -1.72
N ASP A 198 1.63 -1.00 -1.47
CA ASP A 198 1.06 -1.22 -0.14
C ASP A 198 1.93 -2.14 0.70
N ALA A 199 2.18 -1.77 1.95
CA ALA A 199 2.86 -2.62 2.93
C ALA A 199 4.10 -3.35 2.39
N ILE A 200 4.79 -2.75 1.43
CA ILE A 200 5.83 -3.43 0.63
C ILE A 200 7.04 -3.87 1.45
N SER A 201 7.28 -3.24 2.59
CA SER A 201 8.36 -3.63 3.51
C SER A 201 8.06 -4.90 4.31
N HIS A 202 6.86 -5.45 4.19
CA HIS A 202 6.41 -6.64 4.93
C HIS A 202 6.52 -7.95 4.16
N ILE A 203 6.87 -7.93 2.86
CA ILE A 203 6.88 -9.14 2.01
C ILE A 203 7.93 -10.18 2.42
N GLN A 204 8.97 -9.80 3.18
CA GLN A 204 9.95 -10.71 3.76
C GLN A 204 9.71 -10.88 5.27
N LYS A 205 9.88 -12.10 5.77
CA LYS A 205 9.72 -12.46 7.19
C LYS A 205 10.98 -13.11 7.73
N GLU A 206 11.26 -12.86 9.02
CA GLU A 206 12.26 -13.59 9.77
C GLU A 206 11.84 -15.08 9.97
N PRO A 207 12.77 -15.99 10.29
CA PRO A 207 12.44 -17.34 10.70
C PRO A 207 11.50 -17.36 11.91
N TRP A 208 10.62 -18.36 12.00
CA TRP A 208 9.57 -18.42 13.02
C TRP A 208 10.08 -18.50 14.48
N ASP A 209 11.33 -18.83 14.68
CA ASP A 209 12.02 -18.85 15.99
C ASP A 209 12.71 -17.51 16.34
N PHE A 210 12.60 -16.49 15.49
CA PHE A 210 13.15 -15.15 15.74
C PHE A 210 12.62 -14.59 17.07
N LYS A 211 13.52 -14.07 17.90
CA LYS A 211 13.20 -13.50 19.21
C LYS A 211 13.01 -11.99 19.13
N ILE A 212 11.80 -11.53 19.40
CA ILE A 212 11.50 -10.11 19.52
C ILE A 212 12.20 -9.54 20.75
N THR A 213 12.92 -8.43 20.57
CA THR A 213 13.63 -7.75 21.67
C THR A 213 12.99 -6.44 22.08
N THR A 214 12.60 -5.62 21.12
CA THR A 214 12.09 -4.26 21.38
C THR A 214 10.86 -3.92 20.56
N ASN A 215 10.94 -4.09 19.23
CA ASN A 215 9.83 -3.80 18.33
C ASN A 215 9.04 -5.07 18.05
N PRO A 216 7.74 -5.15 18.40
CA PRO A 216 6.94 -6.34 18.17
C PRO A 216 6.77 -6.70 16.69
N TRP A 217 6.95 -5.75 15.79
CA TRP A 217 6.79 -5.92 14.35
C TRP A 217 8.12 -6.13 13.60
N ALA A 218 9.27 -6.12 14.32
CA ALA A 218 10.57 -6.37 13.72
C ALA A 218 10.65 -7.66 12.87
N PRO A 219 9.92 -8.75 13.21
CA PRO A 219 10.00 -9.99 12.44
C PRO A 219 9.49 -9.89 10.99
N PHE A 220 8.76 -8.85 10.65
CA PHE A 220 8.16 -8.68 9.32
C PHE A 220 8.18 -7.23 8.81
N MET A 221 9.09 -6.40 9.34
CA MET A 221 9.26 -5.01 8.88
C MET A 221 10.66 -4.80 8.32
N ASN A 222 10.77 -4.61 7.02
CA ASN A 222 12.06 -4.35 6.34
C ASN A 222 13.13 -5.37 6.71
N VAL A 223 12.76 -6.64 6.67
CA VAL A 223 13.61 -7.78 7.04
C VAL A 223 14.68 -7.98 5.97
N LYS A 224 15.91 -8.30 6.39
CA LYS A 224 17.04 -8.59 5.50
C LYS A 224 16.68 -9.69 4.49
N GLY A 225 17.08 -9.48 3.24
CA GLY A 225 16.74 -10.35 2.11
C GLY A 225 15.54 -9.86 1.30
N ILE A 226 14.87 -8.79 1.76
CA ILE A 226 13.82 -8.13 0.98
C ILE A 226 14.39 -7.50 -0.30
N GLU A 227 15.67 -7.17 -0.28
CA GLU A 227 16.40 -6.51 -1.35
C GLU A 227 16.28 -7.28 -2.67
N ASP A 228 16.35 -8.61 -2.63
CA ASP A 228 16.27 -9.45 -3.83
C ASP A 228 14.90 -9.28 -4.52
N TYR A 229 13.82 -9.27 -3.75
CA TYR A 229 12.45 -9.07 -4.28
C TYR A 229 12.25 -7.66 -4.81
N MET A 230 12.80 -6.66 -4.12
CA MET A 230 12.71 -5.27 -4.54
C MET A 230 13.51 -5.00 -5.83
N LEU A 231 14.63 -5.69 -6.03
CA LEU A 231 15.41 -5.61 -7.27
C LEU A 231 14.68 -6.26 -8.45
N ASP A 232 13.99 -7.38 -8.23
CA ASP A 232 13.14 -8.00 -9.25
C ASP A 232 12.01 -7.03 -9.66
N LEU A 233 11.32 -6.43 -8.69
CA LEU A 233 10.27 -5.43 -8.97
C LEU A 233 10.83 -4.22 -9.71
N LYS A 234 11.98 -3.70 -9.30
CA LYS A 234 12.66 -2.61 -10.00
C LYS A 234 12.93 -2.93 -11.46
N ALA A 235 13.39 -4.15 -11.74
CA ALA A 235 13.67 -4.58 -13.12
C ALA A 235 12.39 -4.54 -13.99
N ILE A 236 11.24 -4.93 -13.44
CA ILE A 236 9.95 -4.86 -14.13
C ILE A 236 9.53 -3.41 -14.35
N PHE A 237 9.60 -2.58 -13.30
CA PHE A 237 9.20 -1.17 -13.39
C PHE A 237 10.06 -0.39 -14.39
N ALA A 238 11.34 -0.78 -14.56
CA ALA A 238 12.24 -0.14 -15.52
C ALA A 238 11.88 -0.42 -17.00
N GLU A 239 10.98 -1.36 -17.28
CA GLU A 239 10.44 -1.62 -18.63
C GLU A 239 9.46 -0.52 -19.08
N TYR A 240 8.98 0.34 -18.15
CA TYR A 240 7.91 1.32 -18.35
C TYR A 240 8.31 2.72 -17.86
N ASP A 241 7.70 3.76 -18.42
CA ASP A 241 7.86 5.17 -17.93
C ASP A 241 6.80 5.49 -16.88
N ILE A 242 6.99 5.01 -15.68
CA ILE A 242 6.03 5.06 -14.58
C ILE A 242 6.59 5.68 -13.32
N MET A 243 5.71 5.95 -12.36
CA MET A 243 6.06 6.33 -11.00
C MET A 243 5.77 5.19 -10.02
N THR A 244 6.66 5.01 -9.06
CA THR A 244 6.46 4.08 -7.95
C THR A 244 6.67 4.78 -6.61
N VAL A 245 5.72 4.63 -5.70
CA VAL A 245 5.82 5.12 -4.33
C VAL A 245 5.52 4.01 -3.33
N GLY A 246 6.42 3.79 -2.37
CA GLY A 246 6.29 2.69 -1.42
C GLY A 246 5.79 3.13 -0.04
N GLU A 247 4.86 2.38 0.51
CA GLU A 247 4.60 2.37 1.94
C GLU A 247 5.60 1.42 2.62
N ALA A 248 6.74 1.98 3.06
CA ALA A 248 7.88 1.23 3.54
C ALA A 248 8.04 1.36 5.07
N SER A 249 7.13 0.76 5.83
CA SER A 249 7.19 0.73 7.30
C SER A 249 8.51 0.13 7.79
N GLY A 250 9.10 0.74 8.83
CA GLY A 250 10.39 0.31 9.39
C GLY A 250 11.63 0.76 8.61
N VAL A 251 11.47 1.46 7.50
CA VAL A 251 12.58 2.10 6.77
C VAL A 251 12.88 3.45 7.41
N SER A 252 14.04 3.56 8.05
CA SER A 252 14.49 4.83 8.66
C SER A 252 14.94 5.84 7.60
N SER A 253 14.93 7.13 7.96
CA SER A 253 15.42 8.20 7.08
C SER A 253 16.84 7.98 6.53
N LYS A 254 17.71 7.26 7.27
CA LYS A 254 19.04 6.89 6.78
C LYS A 254 19.01 5.79 5.73
N LYS A 255 18.10 4.82 5.87
CA LYS A 255 17.91 3.75 4.91
C LYS A 255 17.09 4.16 3.70
N ALA A 256 16.32 5.24 3.81
CA ALA A 256 15.49 5.74 2.73
C ALA A 256 16.27 6.03 1.43
N VAL A 257 17.52 6.43 1.54
CA VAL A 257 18.41 6.63 0.38
C VAL A 257 18.63 5.32 -0.39
N GLU A 258 18.83 4.21 0.31
CA GLU A 258 19.00 2.88 -0.33
C GLU A 258 17.73 2.47 -1.10
N TRP A 259 16.56 2.93 -0.67
CA TRP A 259 15.28 2.63 -1.32
C TRP A 259 15.00 3.51 -2.53
N THR A 260 15.50 4.76 -2.55
CA THR A 260 15.02 5.81 -3.46
C THR A 260 16.10 6.51 -4.28
N ASN A 261 17.40 6.17 -4.14
CA ASN A 261 18.43 6.69 -5.00
C ASN A 261 18.39 6.05 -6.40
N ASP A 262 19.20 6.46 -7.33
CA ASP A 262 19.23 5.93 -8.71
C ASP A 262 19.47 4.42 -8.76
N ALA A 263 20.21 3.86 -7.79
CA ALA A 263 20.38 2.41 -7.63
C ALA A 263 19.28 1.77 -6.78
N GLY A 264 18.44 2.57 -6.10
CA GLY A 264 17.38 2.14 -5.20
C GLY A 264 16.25 1.39 -5.89
N TYR A 265 15.25 0.99 -5.13
CA TYR A 265 14.20 0.09 -5.59
C TYR A 265 13.01 0.82 -6.21
N LEU A 266 12.64 1.98 -5.65
CA LEU A 266 11.46 2.77 -6.00
C LEU A 266 11.85 4.22 -6.29
N ASN A 267 10.97 4.96 -6.97
CA ASN A 267 11.19 6.39 -7.20
C ASN A 267 11.15 7.17 -5.89
N MET A 268 10.25 6.81 -4.98
CA MET A 268 10.10 7.44 -3.67
C MET A 268 9.46 6.50 -2.65
N ILE A 269 9.55 6.85 -1.38
CA ILE A 269 8.78 6.23 -0.31
C ILE A 269 8.10 7.30 0.54
N PHE A 270 7.01 6.94 1.21
CA PHE A 270 6.39 7.78 2.22
C PHE A 270 7.25 7.82 3.49
N GLU A 271 7.45 9.02 4.00
CA GLU A 271 7.92 9.22 5.36
C GLU A 271 6.72 9.01 6.30
N LEU A 272 6.80 8.05 7.20
CA LEU A 272 5.69 7.66 8.07
C LEU A 272 5.85 8.15 9.52
N GLU A 273 6.99 8.75 9.86
CA GLU A 273 7.28 9.13 11.25
C GLU A 273 6.47 10.36 11.73
N HIS A 274 6.06 11.25 10.81
CA HIS A 274 5.24 12.40 11.20
C HIS A 274 3.76 12.02 11.43
N ASN A 275 3.33 10.92 10.89
CA ASN A 275 2.00 10.39 11.17
C ASN A 275 2.01 9.70 12.52
N VAL A 276 1.29 10.28 13.43
CA VAL A 276 1.13 9.75 14.79
C VAL A 276 0.23 8.52 14.76
N ARG A 277 0.67 7.46 14.13
CA ARG A 277 0.10 6.12 14.34
C ARG A 277 0.39 5.63 15.77
N GLU A 278 1.34 6.27 16.46
CA GLU A 278 1.71 5.98 17.84
C GLU A 278 0.88 6.71 18.88
N GLY A 279 -0.14 7.46 18.48
CA GLY A 279 -1.09 8.06 19.43
C GLY A 279 -1.86 7.00 20.16
N LYS A 280 -1.23 6.40 21.18
CA LYS A 280 -2.00 5.70 22.20
C LYS A 280 -2.96 6.71 22.84
N PRO A 281 -4.15 6.29 23.25
CA PRO A 281 -5.06 7.18 23.97
C PRO A 281 -4.33 7.86 25.14
N GLY A 282 -4.11 9.19 25.04
CA GLY A 282 -3.43 9.97 26.06
C GLY A 282 -1.99 10.41 25.74
N GLU A 283 -1.40 10.01 24.59
CA GLU A 283 -0.11 10.53 24.13
C GLU A 283 -0.25 11.91 23.46
N GLU A 284 0.83 12.71 23.54
CA GLU A 284 0.84 14.06 22.97
C GLU A 284 0.57 14.02 21.46
N ARG A 285 -0.37 14.84 21.01
CA ARG A 285 -0.61 15.08 19.58
C ARG A 285 0.67 15.52 18.91
N LEU A 286 0.89 15.12 17.65
CA LEU A 286 1.95 15.66 16.83
C LEU A 286 1.96 17.18 16.95
N ASN A 287 3.07 17.74 17.37
CA ASN A 287 3.24 19.19 17.45
C ASN A 287 4.11 19.69 16.30
N ILE A 288 3.99 20.96 15.97
CA ILE A 288 4.73 21.61 14.87
C ILE A 288 6.25 21.40 14.99
N LEU A 289 6.80 21.39 16.21
CA LEU A 289 8.24 21.17 16.41
C LEU A 289 8.65 19.74 16.10
N GLY A 290 7.82 18.76 16.48
CA GLY A 290 8.01 17.35 16.13
C GLY A 290 7.99 17.14 14.62
N TYR A 291 6.96 17.65 13.94
CA TYR A 291 6.84 17.63 12.50
C TYR A 291 8.09 18.20 11.81
N LYS A 292 8.51 19.42 12.18
CA LYS A 292 9.71 20.07 11.62
C LYS A 292 10.98 19.23 11.82
N LYS A 293 11.14 18.60 12.98
CA LYS A 293 12.31 17.74 13.28
C LYS A 293 12.34 16.51 12.36
N VAL A 294 11.20 15.87 12.16
CA VAL A 294 11.08 14.70 11.28
C VAL A 294 11.40 15.10 9.85
N MET A 295 10.71 16.11 9.31
CA MET A 295 10.90 16.57 7.94
C MET A 295 12.35 17.02 7.67
N ALA A 296 12.94 17.83 8.57
CA ALA A 296 14.32 18.27 8.43
C ALA A 296 15.33 17.11 8.48
N ARG A 297 15.08 16.07 9.28
CA ARG A 297 15.91 14.87 9.34
C ARG A 297 15.82 14.07 8.05
N TRP A 298 14.64 13.85 7.53
CA TRP A 298 14.42 13.12 6.28
C TRP A 298 15.04 13.85 5.10
N GLN A 299 14.78 15.13 4.93
CA GLN A 299 15.39 15.94 3.88
C GLN A 299 16.92 15.95 3.96
N LYS A 300 17.47 16.06 5.19
CA LYS A 300 18.93 16.01 5.39
C LYS A 300 19.55 14.68 4.99
N HIS A 301 18.89 13.56 5.29
CA HIS A 301 19.42 12.23 4.98
C HIS A 301 19.25 11.87 3.51
N LEU A 302 18.13 12.20 2.89
CA LEU A 302 17.90 11.97 1.46
C LEU A 302 18.79 12.88 0.60
N GLY A 303 19.01 14.14 1.04
CA GLY A 303 19.85 15.08 0.32
C GLY A 303 19.38 15.27 -1.11
N THR A 304 20.31 15.09 -2.06
CA THR A 304 20.03 15.11 -3.50
C THR A 304 19.98 13.72 -4.13
N GLU A 305 20.17 12.67 -3.34
CA GLU A 305 20.35 11.30 -3.84
C GLU A 305 19.04 10.50 -3.81
N GLY A 306 18.16 10.79 -2.83
CA GLY A 306 16.88 10.10 -2.67
C GLY A 306 15.69 11.04 -2.81
N TRP A 307 14.47 10.48 -2.80
CA TRP A 307 13.24 11.23 -2.90
C TRP A 307 12.19 10.77 -1.89
N ASN A 308 11.54 11.74 -1.23
CA ASN A 308 10.48 11.50 -0.27
C ASN A 308 9.13 11.91 -0.85
N ALA A 309 8.14 11.04 -0.78
CA ALA A 309 6.77 11.40 -1.08
C ALA A 309 6.21 12.21 0.10
N LEU A 310 6.09 13.52 -0.09
CA LEU A 310 5.55 14.42 0.93
C LEU A 310 4.03 14.28 1.00
N TYR A 311 3.50 14.11 2.19
CA TYR A 311 2.06 14.08 2.45
C TYR A 311 1.77 14.48 3.89
N VAL A 312 0.54 14.81 4.21
CA VAL A 312 0.12 15.18 5.56
C VAL A 312 -1.02 14.32 6.09
N GLU A 313 -1.81 13.73 5.21
CA GLU A 313 -2.90 12.81 5.55
C GLU A 313 -3.11 11.79 4.44
N ASN A 314 -3.71 10.66 4.78
CA ASN A 314 -4.17 9.64 3.86
C ASN A 314 -5.40 8.90 4.44
N HIS A 315 -5.83 7.80 3.81
CA HIS A 315 -6.98 7.02 4.25
C HIS A 315 -6.80 6.32 5.62
N ASP A 316 -5.55 6.17 6.10
CA ASP A 316 -5.23 5.55 7.40
C ASP A 316 -5.18 6.54 8.56
N ASN A 317 -5.20 7.83 8.26
CA ASN A 317 -4.99 8.87 9.26
C ASN A 317 -6.19 9.81 9.32
N PRO A 318 -6.52 10.33 10.52
CA PRO A 318 -7.50 11.40 10.63
C PRO A 318 -7.09 12.62 9.80
N ARG A 319 -8.06 13.44 9.41
CA ARG A 319 -7.79 14.69 8.71
C ARG A 319 -6.78 15.54 9.47
N ILE A 320 -5.72 15.96 8.79
CA ILE A 320 -4.63 16.75 9.40
C ILE A 320 -5.13 18.05 10.02
N ASN A 321 -6.18 18.65 9.45
CA ASN A 321 -6.79 19.86 9.98
C ASN A 321 -7.44 19.65 11.36
N SER A 322 -7.86 18.42 11.67
CA SER A 322 -8.37 18.05 13.00
C SER A 322 -7.24 17.72 13.99
N ILE A 323 -6.02 17.42 13.51
CA ILE A 323 -4.86 17.08 14.34
C ILE A 323 -4.01 18.32 14.63
N LEU A 324 -3.55 19.01 13.60
CA LEU A 324 -2.65 20.17 13.69
C LEU A 324 -3.37 21.50 13.54
N GLY A 325 -4.54 21.51 12.95
CA GLY A 325 -5.33 22.70 12.66
C GLY A 325 -6.35 23.03 13.75
N ASN A 326 -7.25 23.93 13.39
CA ASN A 326 -8.39 24.34 14.19
C ASN A 326 -9.71 24.18 13.44
N GLU A 327 -9.74 23.30 12.45
CA GLU A 327 -10.89 22.95 11.60
C GLU A 327 -11.42 24.11 10.75
N THR A 328 -10.64 25.18 10.60
CA THR A 328 -10.96 26.28 9.67
C THR A 328 -10.30 26.05 8.30
N SER A 329 -10.88 26.67 7.26
CA SER A 329 -10.28 26.66 5.92
C SER A 329 -8.89 27.33 5.87
N HIS A 330 -8.65 28.32 6.74
CA HIS A 330 -7.35 28.99 6.83
C HIS A 330 -6.27 28.06 7.35
N SER A 331 -6.56 27.29 8.42
CA SER A 331 -5.59 26.33 8.95
C SER A 331 -5.34 25.17 7.98
N ALA A 332 -6.38 24.67 7.30
CA ALA A 332 -6.23 23.64 6.25
C ALA A 332 -5.31 24.12 5.12
N LYS A 333 -5.53 25.34 4.60
CA LYS A 333 -4.67 25.93 3.56
C LYS A 333 -3.23 26.12 4.02
N ALA A 334 -3.04 26.59 5.27
CA ALA A 334 -1.69 26.76 5.84
C ALA A 334 -0.93 25.43 5.93
N ILE A 335 -1.61 24.35 6.40
CA ILE A 335 -1.01 23.02 6.49
C ILE A 335 -0.70 22.49 5.07
N GLY A 336 -1.63 22.58 4.13
CA GLY A 336 -1.40 22.18 2.74
C GLY A 336 -0.24 22.93 2.09
N THR A 337 -0.10 24.24 2.37
CA THR A 337 1.04 25.03 1.89
C THR A 337 2.37 24.51 2.43
N ILE A 338 2.43 24.15 3.71
CA ILE A 338 3.65 23.58 4.32
C ILE A 338 4.02 22.24 3.68
N ALA A 339 3.05 21.43 3.32
CA ALA A 339 3.28 20.14 2.69
C ALA A 339 3.80 20.25 1.24
N LEU A 340 3.43 21.33 0.54
CA LEU A 340 3.77 21.53 -0.88
C LEU A 340 5.03 22.40 -1.11
N LEU A 341 5.61 22.97 -0.04
CA LEU A 341 6.83 23.78 -0.08
C LEU A 341 8.06 23.00 0.38
#